data_d5f72687d7e617938fd7ed96bda234e1
#
_entry.id   d5f72687d7e617938fd7ed96bda234e1
#
_cell.length_a   1.000
_cell.length_b   1.000
_cell.length_c   1.000
_cell.angle_alpha   90.00
_cell.angle_beta   90.00
_cell.angle_gamma   90.00
#
_symmetry.space_group_name_H-M   'P 1'
#
loop_
_entity.id
_entity.type
_entity.pdbx_description
1 polymer ?
#
loop_
_entity_poly.entity_id
_entity_poly.type
_entity_poly.pdbx_seq_one_letter_code
_entity_poly.pdbx_strand_id
1 'polypeptide(L)'
;MPSALEEKDAIREVLAQYCFALDDGRFAAMAACFTEDGTWHTAFGKATGRKAIAEFAAGLRAHRPGPTPRAIHHVTNVVIALDGETAKVRSNWTTVQNSPEGPKIGSGGAYEDDMVKEGGRWLFRYRTIDRYIRPEE
;
A
#
# COMPACT_ATOMS: atom_id res chain seq x y z
N MET A 1 -12.23 -25.29 -2.75
CA MET A 1 -12.38 -23.91 -3.25
C MET A 1 -12.62 -22.96 -2.07
N PRO A 2 -11.84 -21.90 -1.91
CA PRO A 2 -12.11 -20.91 -0.87
C PRO A 2 -13.46 -20.23 -1.10
N SER A 3 -14.14 -19.89 -0.02
CA SER A 3 -15.37 -19.10 -0.07
C SER A 3 -15.06 -17.62 -0.39
N ALA A 4 -16.08 -16.86 -0.74
CA ALA A 4 -15.94 -15.42 -0.94
C ALA A 4 -15.38 -14.74 0.32
N LEU A 5 -15.81 -15.17 1.49
CA LEU A 5 -15.32 -14.62 2.76
C LEU A 5 -13.82 -14.92 2.95
N GLU A 6 -13.40 -16.14 2.66
CA GLU A 6 -11.99 -16.53 2.75
C GLU A 6 -11.12 -15.76 1.74
N GLU A 7 -11.62 -15.56 0.52
CA GLU A 7 -10.93 -14.76 -0.48
C GLU A 7 -10.78 -13.29 -0.03
N LYS A 8 -11.84 -12.72 0.53
CA LYS A 8 -11.81 -11.34 1.04
C LYS A 8 -10.86 -11.22 2.22
N ASP A 9 -10.82 -12.20 3.09
CA ASP A 9 -9.89 -12.21 4.21
C ASP A 9 -8.44 -12.24 3.73
N ALA A 10 -8.14 -13.08 2.73
CA ALA A 10 -6.81 -13.14 2.12
C ALA A 10 -6.41 -11.80 1.50
N ILE A 11 -7.34 -11.10 0.87
CA ILE A 11 -7.09 -9.76 0.32
C ILE A 11 -6.75 -8.78 1.44
N ARG A 12 -7.50 -8.79 2.55
CA ARG A 12 -7.23 -7.91 3.69
C ARG A 12 -5.84 -8.14 4.26
N GLU A 13 -5.38 -9.39 4.31
CA GLU A 13 -4.03 -9.70 4.76
C GLU A 13 -2.96 -9.09 3.84
N VAL A 14 -3.17 -9.12 2.52
CA VAL A 14 -2.22 -8.50 1.58
C VAL A 14 -2.14 -6.99 1.82
N LEU A 15 -3.28 -6.32 2.07
CA LEU A 15 -3.29 -4.89 2.39
C LEU A 15 -2.44 -4.60 3.64
N ALA A 16 -2.55 -5.45 4.66
CA ALA A 16 -1.78 -5.30 5.90
C ALA A 16 -0.29 -5.62 5.69
N GLN A 17 0.03 -6.68 4.97
CA GLN A 17 1.41 -7.07 4.67
C GLN A 17 2.15 -5.97 3.91
N TYR A 18 1.48 -5.34 2.96
CA TYR A 18 2.02 -4.18 2.24
C TYR A 18 2.42 -3.06 3.21
N CYS A 19 1.53 -2.72 4.14
CA CYS A 19 1.80 -1.65 5.11
C CYS A 19 2.99 -1.99 6.01
N PHE A 20 3.05 -3.20 6.56
CA PHE A 20 4.18 -3.63 7.39
C PHE A 20 5.50 -3.57 6.61
N ALA A 21 5.51 -4.09 5.40
CA ALA A 21 6.73 -4.11 4.59
C ALA A 21 7.21 -2.69 4.26
N LEU A 22 6.29 -1.82 3.87
CA LEU A 22 6.60 -0.42 3.56
C LEU A 22 7.12 0.32 4.80
N ASP A 23 6.42 0.20 5.92
CA ASP A 23 6.78 0.87 7.17
C ASP A 23 8.14 0.42 7.69
N ASP A 24 8.45 -0.88 7.56
CA ASP A 24 9.70 -1.46 8.02
C ASP A 24 10.87 -1.26 7.05
N GLY A 25 10.62 -0.63 5.90
CA GLY A 25 11.66 -0.41 4.90
C GLY A 25 12.05 -1.66 4.13
N ARG A 26 11.20 -2.70 4.15
CA ARG A 26 11.42 -3.93 3.39
C ARG A 26 10.79 -3.78 2.01
N PHE A 27 11.42 -2.98 1.16
CA PHE A 27 10.83 -2.57 -0.12
C PHE A 27 10.70 -3.71 -1.12
N ALA A 28 11.59 -4.69 -1.10
CA ALA A 28 11.44 -5.87 -1.96
C ALA A 28 10.22 -6.70 -1.54
N ALA A 29 9.96 -6.84 -0.24
CA ALA A 29 8.78 -7.53 0.27
C ALA A 29 7.50 -6.76 -0.06
N MET A 30 7.53 -5.43 0.00
CA MET A 30 6.40 -4.59 -0.40
C MET A 30 6.12 -4.77 -1.89
N ALA A 31 7.15 -4.72 -2.74
CA ALA A 31 7.02 -4.93 -4.18
C ALA A 31 6.50 -6.34 -4.52
N ALA A 32 6.81 -7.34 -3.70
CA ALA A 32 6.32 -8.71 -3.88
C ALA A 32 4.80 -8.84 -3.68
N CYS A 33 4.14 -7.83 -3.09
CA CYS A 33 2.67 -7.77 -3.03
C CYS A 33 2.04 -7.43 -4.39
N PHE A 34 2.84 -7.04 -5.37
CA PHE A 34 2.39 -6.69 -6.73
C PHE A 34 2.62 -7.86 -7.68
N THR A 35 1.89 -7.88 -8.78
CA THR A 35 2.22 -8.76 -9.90
C THR A 35 3.57 -8.37 -10.48
N GLU A 36 4.17 -9.26 -11.28
CA GLU A 36 5.49 -9.01 -11.87
C GLU A 36 5.52 -7.72 -12.68
N ASP A 37 4.42 -7.39 -13.35
CA ASP A 37 4.27 -6.17 -14.17
C ASP A 37 3.33 -5.14 -13.52
N GLY A 38 3.09 -5.25 -12.22
CA GLY A 38 2.20 -4.37 -11.49
C GLY A 38 2.67 -2.92 -11.45
N THR A 39 1.74 -2.01 -11.22
CA THR A 39 2.02 -0.58 -11.14
C THR A 39 1.64 -0.03 -9.77
N TRP A 40 2.55 0.74 -9.22
CA TRP A 40 2.38 1.51 -7.99
C TRP A 40 2.28 2.98 -8.38
N HIS A 41 1.08 3.53 -8.31
CA HIS A 41 0.80 4.91 -8.72
C HIS A 41 0.58 5.77 -7.47
N THR A 42 1.61 6.50 -7.07
CA THR A 42 1.58 7.33 -5.87
C THR A 42 1.33 8.80 -6.22
N ALA A 43 1.13 9.63 -5.20
CA ALA A 43 1.05 11.08 -5.37
C ALA A 43 2.36 11.68 -5.91
N PHE A 44 3.46 10.95 -5.83
CA PHE A 44 4.79 11.40 -6.24
C PHE A 44 5.25 10.83 -7.58
N GLY A 45 4.47 9.97 -8.20
CA GLY A 45 4.79 9.35 -9.48
C GLY A 45 4.41 7.88 -9.55
N LYS A 46 4.74 7.26 -10.67
CA LYS A 46 4.44 5.85 -10.95
C LYS A 46 5.70 5.03 -11.07
N ALA A 47 5.60 3.77 -10.65
CA ALA A 47 6.60 2.76 -10.92
C ALA A 47 5.91 1.48 -11.39
N THR A 48 6.41 0.87 -12.45
CA THR A 48 5.87 -0.37 -13.01
C THR A 48 6.93 -1.46 -12.95
N GLY A 49 6.54 -2.64 -12.44
CA GLY A 49 7.42 -3.78 -12.21
C GLY A 49 8.01 -3.75 -10.80
N ARG A 50 8.23 -4.95 -10.25
CA ARG A 50 8.68 -5.10 -8.85
C ARG A 50 9.99 -4.38 -8.54
N LYS A 51 10.97 -4.48 -9.43
CA LYS A 51 12.26 -3.82 -9.23
C LYS A 51 12.09 -2.30 -9.15
N ALA A 52 11.37 -1.73 -10.12
CA ALA A 52 11.12 -0.29 -10.17
C ALA A 52 10.32 0.18 -8.95
N ILE A 53 9.33 -0.59 -8.52
CA ILE A 53 8.53 -0.27 -7.33
C ILE A 53 9.42 -0.22 -6.08
N ALA A 54 10.26 -1.22 -5.87
CA ALA A 54 11.15 -1.27 -4.71
C ALA A 54 12.15 -0.10 -4.73
N GLU A 55 12.74 0.20 -5.88
CA GLU A 55 13.68 1.31 -6.04
C GLU A 55 13.00 2.67 -5.82
N PHE A 56 11.80 2.84 -6.35
CA PHE A 56 11.04 4.09 -6.17
C PHE A 56 10.71 4.31 -4.68
N ALA A 57 10.25 3.29 -3.98
CA ALA A 57 9.93 3.37 -2.56
C ALA A 57 11.18 3.71 -1.72
N ALA A 58 12.30 3.05 -2.00
CA ALA A 58 13.56 3.33 -1.34
C ALA A 58 14.01 4.77 -1.59
N GLY A 59 13.86 5.26 -2.82
CA GLY A 59 14.19 6.63 -3.19
C GLY A 59 13.34 7.66 -2.46
N LEU A 60 12.05 7.43 -2.37
CA LEU A 60 11.13 8.32 -1.63
C LEU A 60 11.55 8.44 -0.16
N ARG A 61 11.94 7.32 0.48
CA ARG A 61 12.41 7.31 1.86
C ARG A 61 13.73 8.06 1.99
N ALA A 62 14.68 7.82 1.09
CA ALA A 62 16.01 8.40 1.14
C ALA A 62 16.03 9.92 0.90
N HIS A 63 15.06 10.44 0.16
CA HIS A 63 15.01 11.87 -0.20
C HIS A 63 14.17 12.72 0.75
N ARG A 64 13.71 12.17 1.88
CA ARG A 64 13.02 12.98 2.89
C ARG A 64 14.00 13.91 3.58
N PRO A 65 13.65 15.21 3.74
CA PRO A 65 14.52 16.13 4.47
C PRO A 65 14.49 15.81 5.95
N GLY A 66 15.68 15.85 6.57
CA GLY A 66 15.85 15.65 8.00
C GLY A 66 15.64 14.20 8.46
N PRO A 67 15.66 13.96 9.79
CA PRO A 67 15.42 12.62 10.33
C PRO A 67 14.00 12.17 9.99
N THR A 68 13.87 10.93 9.48
CA THR A 68 12.56 10.36 9.20
C THR A 68 11.90 9.90 10.50
N PRO A 69 10.78 10.49 10.91
CA PRO A 69 10.08 10.01 12.09
C PRO A 69 9.55 8.60 11.86
N ARG A 70 9.51 7.81 12.91
CA ARG A 70 8.85 6.50 12.82
C ARG A 70 7.36 6.72 12.54
N ALA A 71 6.87 6.10 11.50
CA ALA A 71 5.47 6.19 11.09
C ALA A 71 4.91 4.80 10.79
N ILE A 72 3.63 4.65 11.00
CA ILE A 72 2.91 3.42 10.61
C ILE A 72 1.70 3.79 9.77
N HIS A 73 1.41 2.95 8.78
CA HIS A 73 0.20 3.07 7.98
C HIS A 73 -0.93 2.26 8.61
N HIS A 74 -2.11 2.84 8.66
CA HIS A 74 -3.35 2.14 9.02
C HIS A 74 -4.26 2.08 7.80
N VAL A 75 -4.83 0.93 7.53
CA VAL A 75 -5.83 0.74 6.47
C VAL A 75 -7.18 0.53 7.14
N THR A 76 -8.17 1.29 6.68
CA THR A 76 -9.54 1.25 7.21
C THR A 76 -10.55 1.29 6.07
N ASN A 77 -11.81 1.04 6.39
CA ASN A 77 -12.93 1.18 5.45
C ASN A 77 -12.75 0.35 4.18
N VAL A 78 -12.36 -0.92 4.34
CA VAL A 78 -12.06 -1.80 3.22
C VAL A 78 -13.35 -2.31 2.59
N VAL A 79 -13.53 -2.05 1.29
CA VAL A 79 -14.63 -2.58 0.49
C VAL A 79 -14.05 -3.38 -0.67
N ILE A 80 -14.47 -4.61 -0.83
CA ILE A 80 -13.93 -5.55 -1.81
C ILE A 80 -15.05 -6.04 -2.71
N ALA A 81 -14.89 -5.81 -4.02
CA ALA A 81 -15.77 -6.38 -5.05
C ALA A 81 -15.02 -7.51 -5.74
N LEU A 82 -15.39 -8.75 -5.42
CA LEU A 82 -14.81 -9.95 -6.03
C LEU A 82 -15.48 -10.25 -7.36
N ASP A 83 -14.65 -10.68 -8.32
CA ASP A 83 -15.11 -11.20 -9.60
C ASP A 83 -14.19 -12.36 -10.00
N GLY A 84 -14.49 -13.57 -9.54
CA GLY A 84 -13.65 -14.73 -9.77
C GLY A 84 -12.26 -14.55 -9.16
N GLU A 85 -11.24 -14.57 -10.00
CA GLU A 85 -9.84 -14.39 -9.60
C GLU A 85 -9.35 -12.95 -9.74
N THR A 86 -10.29 -11.99 -9.87
CA THR A 86 -9.98 -10.56 -9.84
C THR A 86 -10.80 -9.87 -8.76
N ALA A 87 -10.35 -8.71 -8.33
CA ALA A 87 -11.05 -7.91 -7.35
C ALA A 87 -10.75 -6.43 -7.54
N LYS A 88 -11.77 -5.61 -7.24
CA LYS A 88 -11.61 -4.17 -7.07
C LYS A 88 -11.71 -3.89 -5.59
N VAL A 89 -10.73 -3.17 -5.04
CA VAL A 89 -10.68 -2.89 -3.61
C VAL A 89 -10.52 -1.39 -3.39
N ARG A 90 -11.35 -0.85 -2.53
CA ARG A 90 -11.24 0.53 -2.09
C ARG A 90 -11.04 0.55 -0.59
N SER A 91 -10.12 1.37 -0.11
CA SER A 91 -9.87 1.53 1.32
C SER A 91 -9.34 2.93 1.61
N ASN A 92 -9.34 3.30 2.89
CA ASN A 92 -8.64 4.51 3.34
C ASN A 92 -7.33 4.12 3.99
N TRP A 93 -6.37 5.03 3.94
CA TRP A 93 -5.11 4.89 4.65
C TRP A 93 -4.81 6.15 5.44
N THR A 94 -4.13 5.97 6.55
CA THR A 94 -3.70 7.06 7.43
C THR A 94 -2.33 6.71 7.98
N THR A 95 -1.43 7.67 8.07
CA THR A 95 -0.18 7.49 8.80
C THR A 95 -0.27 8.13 10.17
N VAL A 96 0.24 7.42 11.17
CA VAL A 96 0.45 7.96 12.51
C VAL A 96 1.95 7.98 12.73
N GLN A 97 2.48 9.09 13.19
CA GLN A 97 3.93 9.27 13.30
C GLN A 97 4.32 10.01 14.58
N ASN A 98 5.57 9.81 14.97
CA ASN A 98 6.16 10.57 16.07
C ASN A 98 6.42 12.01 15.64
N SER A 99 6.31 12.92 16.59
CA SER A 99 6.72 14.31 16.42
C SER A 99 7.26 14.86 17.75
N PRO A 100 7.96 16.00 17.74
CA PRO A 100 8.43 16.61 18.99
C PRO A 100 7.33 16.90 20.00
N GLU A 101 6.10 17.16 19.53
CA GLU A 101 4.93 17.43 20.37
C GLU A 101 4.15 16.18 20.76
N GLY A 102 4.62 14.99 20.34
CA GLY A 102 3.96 13.71 20.56
C GLY A 102 3.43 13.11 19.26
N PRO A 103 2.74 11.97 19.35
CA PRO A 103 2.19 11.32 18.15
C PRO A 103 1.19 12.21 17.43
N LYS A 104 1.22 12.16 16.09
CA LYS A 104 0.28 12.92 15.27
C LYS A 104 -0.08 12.15 14.00
N ILE A 105 -1.18 12.55 13.37
CA ILE A 105 -1.52 12.07 12.04
C ILE A 105 -0.61 12.81 11.04
N GLY A 106 0.08 12.03 10.20
CA GLY A 106 0.98 12.59 9.19
C GLY A 106 0.27 12.90 7.90
N SER A 107 -0.37 11.91 7.32
CA SER A 107 -1.10 12.05 6.05
C SER A 107 -2.18 10.98 5.96
N GLY A 108 -3.00 11.09 4.95
CA GLY A 108 -4.07 10.12 4.72
C GLY A 108 -4.75 10.32 3.37
N GLY A 109 -5.52 9.33 2.97
CA GLY A 109 -6.23 9.35 1.70
C GLY A 109 -6.90 8.03 1.42
N ALA A 110 -6.88 7.63 0.16
CA ALA A 110 -7.50 6.39 -0.27
C ALA A 110 -6.55 5.56 -1.11
N TYR A 111 -6.77 4.26 -1.06
CA TYR A 111 -6.23 3.30 -2.02
C TYR A 111 -7.36 2.85 -2.94
N GLU A 112 -7.07 2.76 -4.21
CA GLU A 112 -7.93 2.10 -5.19
C GLU A 112 -7.09 1.05 -5.90
N ASP A 113 -7.51 -0.21 -5.76
CA ASP A 113 -6.71 -1.35 -6.18
C ASP A 113 -7.43 -2.23 -7.19
N ASP A 114 -6.70 -2.60 -8.24
CA ASP A 114 -7.03 -3.73 -9.08
C ASP A 114 -6.17 -4.89 -8.63
N MET A 115 -6.81 -5.98 -8.19
CA MET A 115 -6.10 -7.15 -7.69
C MET A 115 -6.42 -8.37 -8.53
N VAL A 116 -5.49 -9.32 -8.54
CA VAL A 116 -5.61 -10.59 -9.25
C VAL A 116 -5.04 -11.70 -8.38
N LYS A 117 -5.66 -12.87 -8.49
CA LYS A 117 -5.16 -14.07 -7.82
C LYS A 117 -4.28 -14.85 -8.79
N GLU A 118 -3.01 -15.02 -8.43
CA GLU A 118 -2.02 -15.76 -9.21
C GLU A 118 -1.32 -16.77 -8.31
N GLY A 119 -1.27 -18.02 -8.72
CA GLY A 119 -0.63 -19.06 -7.92
C GLY A 119 -1.21 -19.19 -6.52
N GLY A 120 -2.50 -18.98 -6.35
CA GLY A 120 -3.16 -19.05 -5.06
C GLY A 120 -2.97 -17.80 -4.18
N ARG A 121 -2.34 -16.77 -4.68
CA ARG A 121 -2.05 -15.53 -3.92
C ARG A 121 -2.72 -14.32 -4.57
N TRP A 122 -3.28 -13.45 -3.73
CA TRP A 122 -3.79 -12.16 -4.19
C TRP A 122 -2.65 -11.15 -4.27
N LEU A 123 -2.58 -10.45 -5.42
CA LEU A 123 -1.53 -9.48 -5.71
C LEU A 123 -2.14 -8.22 -6.30
N PHE A 124 -1.50 -7.08 -6.07
CA PHE A 124 -1.88 -5.83 -6.73
C PHE A 124 -1.42 -5.88 -8.18
N ARG A 125 -2.35 -5.71 -9.12
CA ARG A 125 -2.00 -5.44 -10.51
C ARG A 125 -1.76 -3.95 -10.72
N TYR A 126 -2.57 -3.13 -10.05
CA TYR A 126 -2.46 -1.67 -10.11
C TYR A 126 -2.95 -1.12 -8.79
N ARG A 127 -2.10 -0.34 -8.11
CA ARG A 127 -2.50 0.32 -6.88
C ARG A 127 -2.37 1.83 -7.08
N THR A 128 -3.50 2.56 -6.94
CA THR A 128 -3.53 4.01 -6.97
C THR A 128 -3.63 4.54 -5.54
N ILE A 129 -2.76 5.49 -5.21
CA ILE A 129 -2.74 6.12 -3.89
C ILE A 129 -3.14 7.58 -4.06
N ASP A 130 -4.32 7.92 -3.56
CA ASP A 130 -4.76 9.32 -3.46
C ASP A 130 -4.40 9.85 -2.08
N ARG A 131 -3.87 11.07 -2.03
CA ARG A 131 -3.42 11.70 -0.80
C ARG A 131 -4.25 12.96 -0.58
N TYR A 132 -5.20 12.89 0.36
CA TYR A 132 -6.14 13.99 0.64
C TYR A 132 -5.70 14.82 1.83
N ILE A 133 -5.13 14.17 2.84
CA ILE A 133 -4.70 14.78 4.08
C ILE A 133 -3.18 14.79 4.06
N ARG A 134 -2.59 15.98 4.20
CA ARG A 134 -1.15 16.16 4.15
C ARG A 134 -0.75 17.34 5.01
N PRO A 135 0.50 17.38 5.51
CA PRO A 135 1.00 18.53 6.22
C PRO A 135 0.95 19.77 5.32
N GLU A 136 0.72 20.92 5.90
CA GLU A 136 0.85 22.20 5.20
C GLU A 136 2.31 22.37 4.77
N GLU A 137 2.48 22.86 3.56
CA GLU A 137 3.79 23.14 2.97
C GLU A 137 4.27 24.56 3.30
#